data_2edaf1db60f91f353157bf4a14879a41
#
_entry.id   2edaf1db60f91f353157bf4a14879a41
#
_cell.length_a   1.000
_cell.length_b   1.000
_cell.length_c   1.000
_cell.angle_alpha   90.00
_cell.angle_beta   90.00
_cell.angle_gamma   90.00
#
_symmetry.space_group_name_H-M   'P 1'
#
loop_
_entity.id
_entity.type
_entity.pdbx_description
1 polymer ?
#
loop_
_entity_poly.entity_id
_entity_poly.type
_entity_poly.pdbx_seq_one_letter_code
_entity_poly.pdbx_strand_id
1 'polypeptide(L)'
;METEKTAVVAPSPPAVLHASAGQPAIQAFEKALQGSVLVLIQFDVCEEIRLDVLRDIFGAKRQEAPSFKHPAPGYVRYQRPPVVERVEPLVLESGERLDAQIKYYDYGVLSVVFELPFSGDWDTLVRLSSRWVWDTDFTSFAQKIVRQKLERAAPALIKPYDTAPAENRPAPTENRLAGETTEPWLHEDYFIFHVREIAGNPSASELLAAEGGRIAQIVRGENCPLSDGERQEILQSRISYYPNDLAVIGWNGAFLYDNPAGAEPAIQLLEYANSQLLEFRHYDELLTRELQSVYEFMDQGSNGIWARWRTARRANRLHTVLLDVDELTERADNAIKFLSDMFSARLYKVAASKIGVTDYKDLVNQKVHTAEELYRFMVDQFHQSRAFVLEFLVVIILIIELFWLFKGSAPS
;
A
#
# COMPACT_ATOMS: atom_id res chain seq x y z
N MET A 1 49.77 -1.70 -91.37
CA MET A 1 48.44 -2.34 -91.30
C MET A 1 48.07 -2.42 -89.87
N GLU A 2 47.60 -1.31 -89.31
CA GLU A 2 47.25 -1.09 -87.91
C GLU A 2 45.78 -1.36 -87.77
N THR A 3 45.47 -2.19 -86.84
CA THR A 3 44.08 -2.52 -86.41
C THR A 3 43.72 -1.73 -85.18
N GLU A 4 42.85 -0.76 -85.38
CA GLU A 4 42.22 0.13 -84.45
C GLU A 4 41.32 -0.70 -83.47
N LYS A 5 41.61 -0.65 -82.16
CA LYS A 5 40.79 -1.19 -81.12
C LYS A 5 39.81 -0.15 -80.66
N THR A 6 38.55 -0.33 -81.04
CA THR A 6 37.44 0.44 -80.55
C THR A 6 37.13 0.08 -79.05
N ALA A 7 37.26 1.03 -78.11
CA ALA A 7 36.91 0.89 -76.77
C ALA A 7 35.40 1.00 -76.58
N VAL A 8 34.75 -0.03 -76.06
CA VAL A 8 33.33 -0.07 -75.63
C VAL A 8 33.21 0.59 -74.23
N VAL A 9 32.56 1.75 -74.19
CA VAL A 9 32.19 2.46 -72.98
C VAL A 9 30.98 1.76 -72.36
N ALA A 10 31.13 1.23 -71.15
CA ALA A 10 30.02 0.69 -70.38
C ALA A 10 29.12 1.80 -69.80
N PRO A 11 27.78 1.63 -69.80
CA PRO A 11 26.87 2.62 -69.25
C PRO A 11 26.95 2.72 -67.71
N SER A 12 27.01 3.93 -67.19
CA SER A 12 26.96 4.27 -65.75
C SER A 12 25.64 3.82 -65.15
N PRO A 13 25.65 3.29 -63.90
CA PRO A 13 24.42 2.93 -63.19
C PRO A 13 23.60 4.19 -62.80
N PRO A 14 22.26 4.08 -62.77
CA PRO A 14 21.41 5.21 -62.44
C PRO A 14 21.62 5.66 -60.97
N ALA A 15 21.65 6.96 -60.75
CA ALA A 15 21.75 7.59 -59.46
C ALA A 15 20.57 7.17 -58.59
N VAL A 16 20.85 6.43 -57.49
CA VAL A 16 19.87 6.16 -56.45
C VAL A 16 19.63 7.45 -55.67
N LEU A 17 18.51 8.08 -55.90
CA LEU A 17 17.96 9.14 -55.07
C LEU A 17 17.67 8.56 -53.70
N HIS A 18 18.58 8.75 -52.74
CA HIS A 18 18.25 8.59 -51.33
C HIS A 18 17.21 9.67 -50.99
N ALA A 19 15.92 9.28 -51.01
CA ALA A 19 14.90 10.00 -50.31
C ALA A 19 15.25 9.91 -48.84
N SER A 20 15.77 10.98 -48.26
CA SER A 20 15.82 11.13 -46.79
C SER A 20 14.36 11.13 -46.32
N ALA A 21 13.92 9.99 -45.81
CA ALA A 21 12.71 9.93 -45.00
C ALA A 21 12.94 10.88 -43.83
N GLY A 22 12.38 12.09 -43.94
CA GLY A 22 12.32 13.01 -42.83
C GLY A 22 11.65 12.28 -41.68
N GLN A 23 12.38 12.07 -40.58
CA GLN A 23 11.79 11.71 -39.33
C GLN A 23 10.66 12.72 -39.07
N PRO A 24 9.42 12.29 -38.74
CA PRO A 24 8.39 13.23 -38.38
C PRO A 24 8.93 14.02 -37.19
N ALA A 25 9.03 15.32 -37.33
CA ALA A 25 9.39 16.21 -36.25
C ALA A 25 8.41 15.93 -35.12
N ILE A 26 8.90 15.38 -33.99
CA ILE A 26 8.15 15.18 -32.78
C ILE A 26 7.74 16.58 -32.33
N GLN A 27 6.51 16.98 -32.62
CA GLN A 27 5.97 18.25 -32.16
C GLN A 27 5.84 18.12 -30.65
N ALA A 28 6.69 18.82 -29.91
CA ALA A 28 6.52 18.98 -28.49
C ALA A 28 5.14 19.61 -28.25
N PHE A 29 4.32 18.96 -27.42
CA PHE A 29 3.03 19.49 -27.01
C PHE A 29 3.25 20.57 -25.94
N GLU A 30 3.79 21.73 -26.33
CA GLU A 30 4.01 22.88 -25.44
C GLU A 30 2.72 23.50 -24.87
N LYS A 31 1.58 22.86 -25.03
CA LYS A 31 0.28 23.44 -24.79
C LYS A 31 -0.24 23.10 -23.41
N ALA A 32 -1.04 24.03 -22.86
CA ALA A 32 -1.62 23.99 -21.52
C ALA A 32 -2.26 22.64 -21.20
N LEU A 33 -1.77 22.02 -20.14
CA LEU A 33 -2.37 20.87 -19.48
C LEU A 33 -3.47 21.37 -18.55
N GLN A 34 -4.59 20.64 -18.50
CA GLN A 34 -5.64 20.88 -17.51
C GLN A 34 -5.90 19.59 -16.74
N GLY A 35 -6.00 19.70 -15.41
CA GLY A 35 -6.20 18.55 -14.59
C GLY A 35 -6.29 18.87 -13.11
N SER A 36 -5.92 17.92 -12.29
CA SER A 36 -5.75 18.09 -10.85
C SER A 36 -4.58 17.24 -10.34
N VAL A 37 -3.97 17.70 -9.26
CA VAL A 37 -2.99 16.92 -8.52
C VAL A 37 -3.62 16.54 -7.18
N LEU A 38 -3.65 15.24 -6.88
CA LEU A 38 -4.18 14.71 -5.64
C LEU A 38 -3.02 14.19 -4.79
N VAL A 39 -3.08 14.50 -3.49
CA VAL A 39 -2.19 13.94 -2.48
C VAL A 39 -3.03 13.10 -1.53
N LEU A 40 -2.74 11.82 -1.46
CA LEU A 40 -3.39 10.86 -0.58
C LEU A 40 -2.47 10.64 0.62
N ILE A 41 -2.95 10.88 1.84
CA ILE A 41 -2.25 10.53 3.07
C ILE A 41 -3.15 9.60 3.87
N GLN A 42 -2.71 8.38 4.06
CA GLN A 42 -3.48 7.34 4.73
C GLN A 42 -2.88 6.99 6.08
N PHE A 43 -3.73 6.79 7.07
CA PHE A 43 -3.35 6.43 8.44
C PHE A 43 -4.10 5.18 8.88
N ASP A 44 -3.41 4.24 9.46
CA ASP A 44 -3.98 3.09 10.14
C ASP A 44 -4.22 3.44 11.61
N VAL A 45 -5.50 3.60 12.00
CA VAL A 45 -5.86 4.19 13.30
C VAL A 45 -6.56 3.24 14.27
N CYS A 46 -7.15 2.13 13.78
CA CYS A 46 -7.85 1.14 14.60
C CYS A 46 -8.07 -0.16 13.82
N GLU A 47 -8.49 -1.23 14.49
CA GLU A 47 -8.81 -2.50 13.80
C GLU A 47 -10.02 -2.40 12.86
N GLU A 48 -11.08 -1.67 13.26
CA GLU A 48 -12.31 -1.56 12.48
C GLU A 48 -13.03 -0.24 12.76
N ILE A 49 -13.67 0.32 11.73
CA ILE A 49 -14.57 1.47 11.86
C ILE A 49 -16.00 1.06 11.50
N ARG A 50 -16.92 1.22 12.44
CA ARG A 50 -18.35 1.00 12.20
C ARG A 50 -18.92 2.14 11.38
N LEU A 51 -18.95 1.96 10.05
CA LEU A 51 -19.38 2.98 9.10
C LEU A 51 -20.85 3.38 9.22
N ASP A 52 -21.71 2.51 9.73
CA ASP A 52 -23.10 2.79 10.08
C ASP A 52 -23.21 3.82 11.19
N VAL A 53 -22.53 3.59 12.31
CA VAL A 53 -22.45 4.54 13.44
C VAL A 53 -21.84 5.87 13.01
N LEU A 54 -20.80 5.81 12.18
CA LEU A 54 -20.13 7.02 11.69
C LEU A 54 -21.05 7.87 10.79
N ARG A 55 -21.87 7.22 9.94
CA ARG A 55 -22.88 7.93 9.11
C ARG A 55 -23.90 8.65 9.97
N ASP A 56 -24.34 8.03 11.07
CA ASP A 56 -25.28 8.66 12.00
C ASP A 56 -24.65 9.88 12.69
N ILE A 57 -23.37 9.80 13.09
CA ILE A 57 -22.64 10.89 13.74
C ILE A 57 -22.43 12.08 12.79
N PHE A 58 -22.07 11.84 11.54
CA PHE A 58 -21.74 12.90 10.58
C PHE A 58 -22.91 13.29 9.68
N GLY A 59 -24.02 12.56 9.69
CA GLY A 59 -25.12 12.76 8.75
C GLY A 59 -24.71 12.56 7.29
N ALA A 60 -23.66 11.78 7.05
CA ALA A 60 -23.07 11.62 5.74
C ALA A 60 -23.92 10.71 4.84
N LYS A 61 -24.17 11.15 3.59
CA LYS A 61 -24.83 10.32 2.61
C LYS A 61 -23.91 9.17 2.18
N ARG A 62 -24.53 8.02 1.87
CA ARG A 62 -23.80 6.87 1.33
C ARG A 62 -23.16 7.28 -0.01
N GLN A 63 -21.86 7.12 -0.14
CA GLN A 63 -21.17 7.34 -1.42
C GLN A 63 -21.63 6.26 -2.42
N GLU A 64 -21.90 6.67 -3.66
CA GLU A 64 -22.19 5.71 -4.72
C GLU A 64 -20.95 4.89 -5.04
N ALA A 65 -21.15 3.62 -5.36
CA ALA A 65 -20.06 2.75 -5.80
C ALA A 65 -19.43 3.32 -7.09
N PRO A 66 -18.10 3.15 -7.30
CA PRO A 66 -17.44 3.63 -8.49
C PRO A 66 -18.11 3.10 -9.75
N SER A 67 -18.32 4.01 -10.70
CA SER A 67 -18.83 3.67 -12.03
C SER A 67 -17.65 3.22 -12.88
N PHE A 68 -17.55 1.91 -13.17
CA PHE A 68 -16.54 1.41 -14.08
C PHE A 68 -16.91 1.72 -15.55
N LYS A 69 -15.91 1.87 -16.42
CA LYS A 69 -16.08 2.16 -17.87
C LYS A 69 -16.99 1.13 -18.59
N HIS A 70 -17.07 -0.08 -18.07
CA HIS A 70 -17.95 -1.13 -18.55
C HIS A 70 -18.97 -1.49 -17.47
N PRO A 71 -20.25 -1.76 -17.86
CA PRO A 71 -21.26 -2.19 -16.90
C PRO A 71 -20.80 -3.49 -16.23
N ALA A 72 -20.38 -3.37 -15.00
CA ALA A 72 -20.05 -4.52 -14.17
C ALA A 72 -21.34 -5.22 -13.76
N PRO A 73 -21.39 -6.56 -13.69
CA PRO A 73 -22.46 -7.24 -13.04
C PRO A 73 -22.70 -6.68 -11.65
N GLY A 74 -23.95 -6.47 -11.25
CA GLY A 74 -24.35 -5.69 -10.07
C GLY A 74 -23.83 -6.17 -8.70
N TYR A 75 -23.04 -7.26 -8.65
CA TYR A 75 -22.39 -7.78 -7.45
C TYR A 75 -20.97 -7.23 -7.21
N VAL A 76 -20.43 -6.42 -8.15
CA VAL A 76 -19.11 -5.79 -7.99
C VAL A 76 -19.28 -4.38 -7.44
N ARG A 77 -19.74 -4.32 -6.22
CA ARG A 77 -19.76 -3.07 -5.45
C ARG A 77 -18.82 -3.26 -4.28
N TYR A 78 -18.10 -2.21 -3.90
CA TYR A 78 -17.51 -2.18 -2.56
C TYR A 78 -18.56 -2.68 -1.58
N GLN A 79 -18.30 -3.77 -0.88
CA GLN A 79 -19.26 -4.33 0.06
C GLN A 79 -19.66 -3.26 1.08
N ARG A 80 -18.70 -2.40 1.44
CA ARG A 80 -18.85 -1.29 2.38
C ARG A 80 -18.13 -0.04 1.83
N PRO A 81 -18.81 0.82 1.06
CA PRO A 81 -18.20 2.05 0.57
C PRO A 81 -17.81 2.96 1.73
N PRO A 82 -16.64 3.64 1.66
CA PRO A 82 -16.16 4.51 2.72
C PRO A 82 -17.15 5.63 3.01
N VAL A 83 -17.10 6.16 4.22
CA VAL A 83 -17.75 7.42 4.57
C VAL A 83 -16.83 8.56 4.19
N VAL A 84 -17.34 9.57 3.48
CA VAL A 84 -16.58 10.71 3.01
C VAL A 84 -17.10 11.98 3.67
N GLU A 85 -16.18 12.76 4.23
CA GLU A 85 -16.47 14.06 4.81
C GLU A 85 -15.55 15.13 4.16
N ARG A 86 -16.12 16.24 3.72
CA ARG A 86 -15.33 17.40 3.29
C ARG A 86 -14.78 18.11 4.53
N VAL A 87 -13.54 18.52 4.44
CA VAL A 87 -12.87 19.30 5.48
C VAL A 87 -12.51 20.68 4.96
N GLU A 88 -12.05 21.55 5.83
CA GLU A 88 -11.63 22.88 5.42
C GLU A 88 -10.45 22.81 4.43
N PRO A 89 -10.45 23.62 3.37
CA PRO A 89 -9.36 23.65 2.42
C PRO A 89 -8.03 23.97 3.08
N LEU A 90 -6.97 23.28 2.67
CA LEU A 90 -5.60 23.56 3.09
C LEU A 90 -5.05 24.73 2.26
N VAL A 91 -4.47 25.72 2.93
CA VAL A 91 -3.74 26.82 2.29
C VAL A 91 -2.26 26.64 2.62
N LEU A 92 -1.44 26.41 1.59
CA LEU A 92 0.01 26.30 1.74
C LEU A 92 0.66 27.70 1.88
N GLU A 93 1.87 27.74 2.41
CA GLU A 93 2.65 28.98 2.52
C GLU A 93 2.92 29.63 1.16
N SER A 94 2.97 28.83 0.09
CA SER A 94 3.08 29.28 -1.31
C SER A 94 1.82 29.95 -1.85
N GLY A 95 0.72 29.99 -1.07
CA GLY A 95 -0.56 30.59 -1.44
C GLY A 95 -1.50 29.65 -2.21
N GLU A 96 -1.11 28.43 -2.49
CA GLU A 96 -1.97 27.43 -3.13
C GLU A 96 -3.06 26.98 -2.16
N ARG A 97 -4.29 26.90 -2.67
CA ARG A 97 -5.46 26.44 -1.92
C ARG A 97 -5.90 25.10 -2.45
N LEU A 98 -5.82 24.07 -1.60
CA LEU A 98 -6.19 22.71 -1.90
C LEU A 98 -7.54 22.40 -1.27
N ASP A 99 -8.45 21.84 -2.04
CA ASP A 99 -9.64 21.23 -1.50
C ASP A 99 -9.25 19.97 -0.70
N ALA A 100 -9.95 19.70 0.40
CA ALA A 100 -9.58 18.60 1.28
C ALA A 100 -10.81 17.78 1.66
N GLN A 101 -10.64 16.46 1.72
CA GLN A 101 -11.63 15.51 2.19
C GLN A 101 -10.99 14.40 3.00
N ILE A 102 -11.75 13.80 3.91
CA ILE A 102 -11.35 12.62 4.66
C ILE A 102 -12.31 11.48 4.35
N LYS A 103 -11.75 10.29 4.13
CA LYS A 103 -12.47 9.05 3.87
C LYS A 103 -12.18 8.06 4.99
N TYR A 104 -13.23 7.39 5.45
CA TYR A 104 -13.17 6.40 6.52
C TYR A 104 -13.48 5.03 5.93
N TYR A 105 -12.53 4.11 6.02
CA TYR A 105 -12.67 2.73 5.57
C TYR A 105 -13.03 1.83 6.74
N ASP A 106 -13.86 0.81 6.50
CA ASP A 106 -14.33 -0.12 7.53
C ASP A 106 -13.20 -0.91 8.21
N TYR A 107 -12.11 -1.16 7.49
CA TYR A 107 -10.92 -1.85 8.01
C TYR A 107 -9.94 -0.96 8.78
N GLY A 108 -10.35 0.18 9.29
CA GLY A 108 -9.56 0.97 10.24
C GLY A 108 -8.70 2.07 9.62
N VAL A 109 -8.64 2.20 8.31
CA VAL A 109 -7.83 3.21 7.61
C VAL A 109 -8.63 4.50 7.40
N LEU A 110 -7.98 5.63 7.67
CA LEU A 110 -8.41 6.97 7.27
C LEU A 110 -7.55 7.49 6.13
N SER A 111 -8.18 7.98 5.06
CA SER A 111 -7.48 8.61 3.93
C SER A 111 -7.83 10.09 3.85
N VAL A 112 -6.84 10.96 4.02
CA VAL A 112 -6.98 12.39 3.76
C VAL A 112 -6.52 12.67 2.34
N VAL A 113 -7.39 13.26 1.54
CA VAL A 113 -7.14 13.58 0.15
C VAL A 113 -7.12 15.10 0.00
N PHE A 114 -5.99 15.64 -0.45
CA PHE A 114 -5.86 17.03 -0.88
C PHE A 114 -5.89 17.09 -2.40
N GLU A 115 -6.65 18.01 -2.97
CA GLU A 115 -6.76 18.19 -4.41
C GLU A 115 -6.47 19.65 -4.80
N LEU A 116 -5.52 19.82 -5.72
CA LEU A 116 -5.24 21.10 -6.36
C LEU A 116 -5.67 21.05 -7.84
N PRO A 117 -6.65 21.84 -8.28
CA PRO A 117 -6.89 22.05 -9.70
C PRO A 117 -5.63 22.65 -10.36
N PHE A 118 -5.19 22.04 -11.45
CA PHE A 118 -3.97 22.40 -12.16
C PHE A 118 -4.27 22.86 -13.58
N SER A 119 -3.63 23.96 -13.99
CA SER A 119 -3.56 24.41 -15.38
C SER A 119 -2.17 25.01 -15.62
N GLY A 120 -1.42 24.45 -16.56
CA GLY A 120 -0.04 24.87 -16.82
C GLY A 120 0.61 24.05 -17.93
N ASP A 121 1.91 24.11 -18.02
CA ASP A 121 2.75 23.34 -18.94
C ASP A 121 3.39 22.12 -18.25
N TRP A 122 4.06 21.30 -19.03
CA TRP A 122 4.76 20.11 -18.56
C TRP A 122 5.85 20.42 -17.53
N ASP A 123 6.63 21.48 -17.77
CA ASP A 123 7.73 21.87 -16.89
C ASP A 123 7.22 22.38 -15.55
N THR A 124 6.07 23.05 -15.55
CA THR A 124 5.38 23.45 -14.31
C THR A 124 4.87 22.24 -13.53
N LEU A 125 4.34 21.22 -14.22
CA LEU A 125 3.88 19.99 -13.56
C LEU A 125 5.05 19.17 -12.99
N VAL A 126 6.19 19.10 -13.70
CA VAL A 126 7.43 18.48 -13.20
C VAL A 126 7.92 19.20 -11.94
N ARG A 127 8.01 20.53 -11.94
CA ARG A 127 8.43 21.30 -10.75
C ARG A 127 7.47 21.13 -9.59
N LEU A 128 6.16 21.10 -9.87
CA LEU A 128 5.14 20.90 -8.86
C LEU A 128 5.26 19.51 -8.23
N SER A 129 5.44 18.47 -9.03
CA SER A 129 5.59 17.10 -8.55
C SER A 129 6.82 16.95 -7.65
N SER A 130 7.97 17.48 -8.05
CA SER A 130 9.19 17.42 -7.26
C SER A 130 9.04 18.14 -5.91
N ARG A 131 8.48 19.36 -5.92
CA ARG A 131 8.24 20.12 -4.70
C ARG A 131 7.27 19.41 -3.74
N TRP A 132 6.21 18.83 -4.26
CA TRP A 132 5.20 18.21 -3.42
C TRP A 132 5.64 16.87 -2.85
N VAL A 133 6.38 16.09 -3.62
CA VAL A 133 6.90 14.80 -3.16
C VAL A 133 7.99 14.98 -2.10
N TRP A 134 8.87 15.99 -2.24
CA TRP A 134 10.06 16.08 -1.39
C TRP A 134 10.05 17.23 -0.39
N ASP A 135 9.45 18.38 -0.73
CA ASP A 135 9.63 19.61 0.03
C ASP A 135 8.38 20.02 0.82
N THR A 136 7.23 19.33 0.65
CA THR A 136 5.97 19.72 1.29
C THR A 136 5.52 18.66 2.29
N ASP A 137 5.42 19.03 3.56
CA ASP A 137 4.98 18.12 4.64
C ASP A 137 3.46 17.99 4.71
N PHE A 138 2.89 17.27 3.76
CA PHE A 138 1.46 16.96 3.75
C PHE A 138 1.04 16.05 4.91
N THR A 139 1.94 15.19 5.38
CA THR A 139 1.67 14.25 6.48
C THR A 139 1.30 14.99 7.75
N SER A 140 2.03 16.03 8.13
CA SER A 140 1.72 16.82 9.32
C SER A 140 0.37 17.56 9.20
N PHE A 141 0.00 18.05 8.02
CA PHE A 141 -1.30 18.65 7.80
C PHE A 141 -2.43 17.63 7.91
N ALA A 142 -2.28 16.47 7.26
CA ALA A 142 -3.25 15.40 7.31
C ALA A 142 -3.42 14.84 8.73
N GLN A 143 -2.33 14.67 9.49
CA GLN A 143 -2.36 14.19 10.85
C GLN A 143 -3.16 15.10 11.79
N LYS A 144 -3.05 16.43 11.62
CA LYS A 144 -3.86 17.39 12.38
C LYS A 144 -5.36 17.21 12.09
N ILE A 145 -5.72 17.03 10.82
CA ILE A 145 -7.11 16.78 10.40
C ILE A 145 -7.60 15.46 11.03
N VAL A 146 -6.82 14.39 10.93
CA VAL A 146 -7.17 13.07 11.46
C VAL A 146 -7.39 13.14 12.97
N ARG A 147 -6.48 13.75 13.74
CA ARG A 147 -6.64 13.90 15.20
C ARG A 147 -7.94 14.59 15.56
N GLN A 148 -8.24 15.72 14.93
CA GLN A 148 -9.47 16.47 15.18
C GLN A 148 -10.74 15.66 14.86
N LYS A 149 -10.69 14.88 13.77
CA LYS A 149 -11.85 14.09 13.32
C LYS A 149 -12.04 12.82 14.13
N LEU A 150 -10.97 12.19 14.60
CA LEU A 150 -11.03 10.99 15.43
C LEU A 150 -11.72 11.23 16.78
N GLU A 151 -11.60 12.43 17.37
CA GLU A 151 -12.32 12.77 18.60
C GLU A 151 -13.84 12.62 18.41
N ARG A 152 -14.37 13.04 17.27
CA ARG A 152 -15.80 12.90 16.95
C ARG A 152 -16.16 11.48 16.50
N ALA A 153 -15.25 10.78 15.85
CA ALA A 153 -15.45 9.42 15.35
C ALA A 153 -15.27 8.35 16.45
N ALA A 154 -14.75 8.71 17.62
CA ALA A 154 -14.40 7.76 18.70
C ALA A 154 -15.47 6.69 19.00
N PRO A 155 -16.79 6.99 19.04
CA PRO A 155 -17.82 5.97 19.28
C PRO A 155 -17.94 4.90 18.20
N ALA A 156 -17.41 5.17 16.98
CA ALA A 156 -17.43 4.26 15.85
C ALA A 156 -16.18 3.39 15.75
N LEU A 157 -15.12 3.69 16.50
CA LEU A 157 -13.84 2.97 16.44
C LEU A 157 -13.86 1.71 17.29
N ILE A 158 -13.36 0.61 16.73
CA ILE A 158 -13.14 -0.65 17.45
C ILE A 158 -11.64 -0.83 17.63
N LYS A 159 -11.20 -1.03 18.88
CA LYS A 159 -9.79 -1.17 19.26
C LYS A 159 -8.88 -0.11 18.62
N PRO A 160 -9.07 1.17 18.93
CA PRO A 160 -8.19 2.22 18.42
C PRO A 160 -6.75 1.96 18.85
N TYR A 161 -5.81 2.22 17.94
CA TYR A 161 -4.40 2.07 18.24
C TYR A 161 -3.93 3.18 19.17
N ASP A 162 -3.10 2.78 20.14
CA ASP A 162 -2.68 3.66 21.23
C ASP A 162 -1.82 4.81 20.70
N THR A 163 -2.33 6.03 20.87
CA THR A 163 -1.66 7.29 20.51
C THR A 163 -0.96 7.93 21.68
N ALA A 164 -0.75 7.19 22.80
CA ALA A 164 -0.12 7.75 23.98
C ALA A 164 1.25 8.36 23.67
N PRO A 165 1.55 9.60 24.14
CA PRO A 165 2.84 10.22 23.98
C PRO A 165 3.95 9.29 24.50
N ALA A 166 5.12 9.33 23.89
CA ALA A 166 6.27 8.48 24.19
C ALA A 166 6.72 8.52 25.68
N GLU A 167 6.23 9.47 26.45
CA GLU A 167 6.52 9.62 27.91
C GLU A 167 6.00 8.46 28.78
N ASN A 168 5.03 7.68 28.33
CA ASN A 168 4.43 6.58 29.09
C ASN A 168 4.76 5.17 28.56
N ARG A 169 5.67 5.05 27.57
CA ARG A 169 6.16 3.75 27.09
C ARG A 169 7.42 3.34 27.87
N PRO A 170 7.58 2.05 28.24
CA PRO A 170 8.87 1.57 28.75
C PRO A 170 9.93 1.86 27.70
N ALA A 171 11.07 2.41 28.14
CA ALA A 171 12.15 2.92 27.32
C ALA A 171 12.52 1.96 26.19
N PRO A 172 12.54 2.40 24.92
CA PRO A 172 13.14 1.61 23.85
C PRO A 172 14.64 1.53 24.09
N THR A 173 15.17 0.33 23.97
CA THR A 173 16.60 0.03 24.00
C THR A 173 17.38 0.98 23.09
N GLU A 174 18.48 1.50 23.63
CA GLU A 174 19.51 2.37 23.06
C GLU A 174 19.72 2.27 21.55
N ASN A 175 19.05 3.10 20.73
CA ASN A 175 19.54 3.58 19.44
C ASN A 175 18.54 4.48 18.68
N ARG A 176 17.70 5.26 19.37
CA ARG A 176 16.94 6.34 18.72
C ARG A 176 17.63 7.67 19.00
N LEU A 177 17.98 8.36 17.93
CA LEU A 177 18.44 9.75 17.99
C LEU A 177 17.36 10.62 18.66
N ALA A 178 17.76 11.34 19.69
CA ALA A 178 16.88 12.25 20.42
C ALA A 178 16.40 13.35 19.45
N GLY A 179 15.13 13.29 19.03
CA GLY A 179 14.52 14.29 18.15
C GLY A 179 13.37 13.76 17.27
N GLU A 180 13.23 12.46 17.09
CA GLU A 180 12.12 11.91 16.32
C GLU A 180 10.85 11.93 17.17
N THR A 181 9.95 12.86 16.85
CA THR A 181 8.55 12.80 17.30
C THR A 181 7.97 11.51 16.75
N THR A 182 7.75 10.54 17.62
CA THR A 182 7.17 9.24 17.26
C THR A 182 5.79 9.49 16.68
N GLU A 183 5.62 9.25 15.39
CA GLU A 183 4.31 9.33 14.75
C GLU A 183 3.41 8.27 15.38
N PRO A 184 2.21 8.63 15.84
CA PRO A 184 1.36 7.73 16.61
C PRO A 184 0.72 6.63 15.75
N TRP A 185 0.67 6.79 14.42
CA TRP A 185 0.06 5.86 13.47
C TRP A 185 1.01 5.54 12.33
N LEU A 186 0.94 4.32 11.81
CA LEU A 186 1.50 4.01 10.50
C LEU A 186 0.78 4.84 9.44
N HIS A 187 1.53 5.32 8.48
CA HIS A 187 0.97 6.10 7.38
C HIS A 187 1.68 5.80 6.06
N GLU A 188 0.96 6.09 4.97
CA GLU A 188 1.43 6.07 3.60
C GLU A 188 1.01 7.35 2.89
N ASP A 189 1.88 7.85 2.02
CA ASP A 189 1.60 8.95 1.13
C ASP A 189 1.65 8.49 -0.33
N TYR A 190 0.79 9.06 -1.16
CA TYR A 190 0.76 8.77 -2.58
C TYR A 190 0.29 9.97 -3.39
N PHE A 191 0.95 10.25 -4.51
CA PHE A 191 0.69 11.42 -5.35
C PHE A 191 0.07 11.00 -6.68
N ILE A 192 -1.06 11.62 -7.08
CA ILE A 192 -1.72 11.33 -8.35
C ILE A 192 -1.78 12.60 -9.19
N PHE A 193 -1.11 12.56 -10.34
CA PHE A 193 -1.09 13.65 -11.31
C PHE A 193 -2.09 13.33 -12.42
N HIS A 194 -3.32 13.83 -12.27
CA HIS A 194 -4.41 13.57 -13.19
C HIS A 194 -4.51 14.70 -14.21
N VAL A 195 -4.15 14.44 -15.45
CA VAL A 195 -4.31 15.32 -16.60
C VAL A 195 -5.58 14.94 -17.37
N ARG A 196 -6.56 15.82 -17.38
CA ARG A 196 -7.85 15.61 -18.05
C ARG A 196 -7.81 15.96 -19.52
N GLU A 197 -7.10 17.03 -19.84
CA GLU A 197 -7.05 17.59 -21.19
C GLU A 197 -5.63 17.99 -21.56
N ILE A 198 -5.23 17.58 -22.76
CA ILE A 198 -3.99 17.99 -23.41
C ILE A 198 -4.37 18.56 -24.78
N ALA A 199 -3.84 19.71 -25.13
CA ALA A 199 -4.12 20.32 -26.42
C ALA A 199 -3.75 19.38 -27.58
N GLY A 200 -4.69 19.17 -28.50
CA GLY A 200 -4.54 18.22 -29.61
C GLY A 200 -5.01 16.82 -29.31
N ASN A 201 -5.43 16.50 -28.06
CA ASN A 201 -5.93 15.21 -27.63
C ASN A 201 -5.08 14.02 -28.14
N PRO A 202 -3.77 13.98 -27.78
CA PRO A 202 -2.85 12.97 -28.29
C PRO A 202 -3.26 11.57 -27.86
N SER A 203 -2.92 10.58 -28.68
CA SER A 203 -2.99 9.19 -28.25
C SER A 203 -1.92 8.89 -27.18
N ALA A 204 -2.12 7.84 -26.39
CA ALA A 204 -1.15 7.40 -25.38
C ALA A 204 0.24 7.15 -25.98
N SER A 205 0.31 6.61 -27.21
CA SER A 205 1.57 6.37 -27.89
C SER A 205 2.27 7.65 -28.34
N GLU A 206 1.55 8.63 -28.87
CA GLU A 206 2.09 9.95 -29.23
C GLU A 206 2.55 10.70 -27.97
N LEU A 207 1.75 10.65 -26.91
CA LEU A 207 2.07 11.27 -25.62
C LEU A 207 3.35 10.68 -25.02
N LEU A 208 3.49 9.36 -25.00
CA LEU A 208 4.70 8.69 -24.51
C LEU A 208 5.93 8.97 -25.37
N ALA A 209 5.74 9.07 -26.69
CA ALA A 209 6.84 9.39 -27.60
C ALA A 209 7.35 10.84 -27.44
N ALA A 210 6.44 11.79 -27.20
CA ALA A 210 6.79 13.20 -27.04
C ALA A 210 7.22 13.55 -25.61
N GLU A 211 6.49 13.08 -24.60
CA GLU A 211 6.58 13.55 -23.22
C GLU A 211 6.94 12.43 -22.21
N GLY A 212 7.30 11.23 -22.67
CA GLY A 212 7.59 10.10 -21.79
C GLY A 212 8.68 10.40 -20.76
N GLY A 213 9.66 11.23 -21.09
CA GLY A 213 10.69 11.68 -20.15
C GLY A 213 10.11 12.51 -18.99
N ARG A 214 9.25 13.48 -19.30
CA ARG A 214 8.58 14.32 -18.29
C ARG A 214 7.56 13.54 -17.45
N ILE A 215 6.82 12.62 -18.08
CA ILE A 215 5.91 11.73 -17.37
C ILE A 215 6.68 10.89 -16.35
N ALA A 216 7.83 10.34 -16.72
CA ALA A 216 8.66 9.58 -15.79
C ALA A 216 9.20 10.46 -14.64
N GLN A 217 9.62 11.69 -14.92
CA GLN A 217 10.03 12.67 -13.90
C GLN A 217 8.88 12.98 -12.93
N ILE A 218 7.67 13.22 -13.44
CA ILE A 218 6.47 13.50 -12.63
C ILE A 218 6.16 12.33 -11.71
N VAL A 219 6.14 11.10 -12.23
CA VAL A 219 5.86 9.90 -11.44
C VAL A 219 6.92 9.65 -10.36
N ARG A 220 8.18 10.03 -10.62
CA ARG A 220 9.29 9.87 -9.67
C ARG A 220 9.42 11.04 -8.70
N GLY A 221 8.79 12.18 -9.00
CA GLY A 221 8.97 13.43 -8.26
C GLY A 221 10.34 14.08 -8.52
N GLU A 222 10.97 13.84 -9.67
CA GLU A 222 12.31 14.34 -9.98
C GLU A 222 12.29 15.54 -10.88
N ASN A 223 13.06 16.56 -10.52
CA ASN A 223 13.18 17.79 -11.30
C ASN A 223 14.25 17.70 -12.43
N CYS A 224 15.22 16.79 -12.27
CA CYS A 224 16.26 16.54 -13.26
C CYS A 224 15.86 15.43 -14.23
N PRO A 225 16.33 15.47 -15.49
CA PRO A 225 16.11 14.39 -16.44
C PRO A 225 16.66 13.06 -15.94
N LEU A 226 15.85 12.01 -16.03
CA LEU A 226 16.21 10.66 -15.63
C LEU A 226 17.08 9.98 -16.72
N SER A 227 17.87 9.00 -16.31
CA SER A 227 18.58 8.13 -17.26
C SER A 227 17.62 7.34 -18.13
N ASP A 228 18.08 6.88 -19.31
CA ASP A 228 17.25 6.08 -20.20
C ASP A 228 16.76 4.78 -19.56
N GLY A 229 17.59 4.15 -18.71
CA GLY A 229 17.21 2.93 -17.98
C GLY A 229 16.09 3.17 -16.97
N GLU A 230 16.20 4.22 -16.15
CA GLU A 230 15.19 4.59 -15.15
C GLU A 230 13.89 5.02 -15.82
N ARG A 231 13.98 5.82 -16.90
CA ARG A 231 12.81 6.20 -17.68
C ARG A 231 12.07 4.99 -18.24
N GLN A 232 12.78 4.01 -18.79
CA GLN A 232 12.17 2.79 -19.32
C GLN A 232 11.53 1.96 -18.22
N GLU A 233 12.18 1.82 -17.07
CA GLU A 233 11.64 1.10 -15.91
C GLU A 233 10.30 1.68 -15.47
N ILE A 234 10.21 3.01 -15.29
CA ILE A 234 8.97 3.69 -14.90
C ILE A 234 7.89 3.50 -15.97
N LEU A 235 8.24 3.70 -17.23
CA LEU A 235 7.28 3.59 -18.34
C LEU A 235 6.85 2.15 -18.66
N GLN A 236 7.52 1.11 -18.14
CA GLN A 236 7.04 -0.27 -18.23
C GLN A 236 5.73 -0.50 -17.48
N SER A 237 5.47 0.28 -16.43
CA SER A 237 4.22 0.21 -15.64
C SER A 237 3.03 0.93 -16.29
N ARG A 238 3.15 1.30 -17.57
CA ARG A 238 2.06 1.95 -18.29
C ARG A 238 0.92 1.01 -18.61
N ILE A 239 -0.30 1.52 -18.49
CA ILE A 239 -1.54 0.85 -18.88
C ILE A 239 -2.39 1.82 -19.68
N SER A 240 -3.02 1.33 -20.73
CA SER A 240 -3.98 2.04 -21.57
C SER A 240 -5.05 1.06 -22.00
N TYR A 241 -6.29 1.49 -22.06
CA TYR A 241 -7.42 0.72 -22.58
C TYR A 241 -7.92 1.29 -23.90
N TYR A 242 -8.10 2.60 -23.98
CA TYR A 242 -8.43 3.32 -25.21
C TYR A 242 -7.20 4.03 -25.76
N PRO A 243 -7.21 4.45 -27.04
CA PRO A 243 -6.07 5.18 -27.60
C PRO A 243 -5.70 6.45 -26.84
N ASN A 244 -6.67 7.11 -26.20
CA ASN A 244 -6.53 8.42 -25.57
C ASN A 244 -6.61 8.34 -24.04
N ASP A 245 -6.28 7.21 -23.45
CA ASP A 245 -6.08 7.10 -22.01
C ASP A 245 -4.70 6.52 -21.68
N LEU A 246 -4.13 6.93 -20.57
CA LEU A 246 -2.84 6.43 -20.11
C LEU A 246 -2.78 6.49 -18.59
N ALA A 247 -2.35 5.41 -17.97
CA ALA A 247 -1.91 5.38 -16.58
C ALA A 247 -0.45 4.93 -16.53
N VAL A 248 0.41 5.66 -15.83
CA VAL A 248 1.78 5.26 -15.50
C VAL A 248 1.90 5.26 -14.00
N ILE A 249 2.21 4.10 -13.42
CA ILE A 249 2.15 3.88 -11.98
C ILE A 249 3.56 3.67 -11.45
N GLY A 250 3.96 4.47 -10.46
CA GLY A 250 5.21 4.36 -9.74
C GLY A 250 5.00 3.96 -8.28
N TRP A 251 6.08 3.95 -7.49
CA TRP A 251 6.03 3.60 -6.08
C TRP A 251 5.20 4.61 -5.26
N ASN A 252 5.55 5.89 -5.30
CA ASN A 252 4.95 6.96 -4.51
C ASN A 252 4.06 7.91 -5.33
N GLY A 253 3.85 7.64 -6.62
CA GLY A 253 3.02 8.47 -7.46
C GLY A 253 2.61 7.83 -8.76
N ALA A 254 1.52 8.36 -9.36
CA ALA A 254 0.99 7.94 -10.64
C ALA A 254 0.66 9.14 -11.53
N PHE A 255 0.87 8.99 -12.83
CA PHE A 255 0.37 9.89 -13.86
C PHE A 255 -0.84 9.27 -14.55
N LEU A 256 -1.94 9.99 -14.59
CA LEU A 256 -3.18 9.58 -15.25
C LEU A 256 -3.55 10.60 -16.34
N TYR A 257 -3.75 10.13 -17.56
CA TYR A 257 -4.34 10.90 -18.65
C TYR A 257 -5.65 10.24 -19.04
N ASP A 258 -6.77 10.85 -18.65
CA ASP A 258 -8.13 10.38 -18.96
C ASP A 258 -9.13 11.47 -18.59
N ASN A 259 -10.35 11.39 -19.12
CA ASN A 259 -11.44 12.21 -18.65
C ASN A 259 -11.82 11.87 -17.18
N PRO A 260 -12.50 12.77 -16.45
CA PRO A 260 -12.79 12.55 -15.04
C PRO A 260 -13.53 11.23 -14.74
N ALA A 261 -14.49 10.85 -15.58
CA ALA A 261 -15.26 9.62 -15.37
C ALA A 261 -14.42 8.35 -15.58
N GLY A 262 -13.40 8.41 -16.44
CA GLY A 262 -12.46 7.30 -16.66
C GLY A 262 -11.35 7.24 -15.62
N ALA A 263 -10.91 8.38 -15.09
CA ALA A 263 -9.85 8.44 -14.09
C ALA A 263 -10.33 8.07 -12.68
N GLU A 264 -11.59 8.38 -12.33
CA GLU A 264 -12.13 8.14 -10.99
C GLU A 264 -11.96 6.69 -10.49
N PRO A 265 -12.31 5.64 -11.27
CA PRO A 265 -12.04 4.26 -10.86
C PRO A 265 -10.55 3.96 -10.66
N ALA A 266 -9.68 4.54 -11.50
CA ALA A 266 -8.24 4.35 -11.38
C ALA A 266 -7.70 4.99 -10.09
N ILE A 267 -8.14 6.21 -9.76
CA ILE A 267 -7.79 6.90 -8.52
C ILE A 267 -8.21 6.07 -7.30
N GLN A 268 -9.44 5.55 -7.30
CA GLN A 268 -9.95 4.72 -6.20
C GLN A 268 -9.17 3.41 -6.05
N LEU A 269 -8.75 2.78 -7.15
CA LEU A 269 -7.92 1.57 -7.11
C LEU A 269 -6.51 1.85 -6.59
N LEU A 270 -5.92 2.99 -6.94
CA LEU A 270 -4.63 3.40 -6.39
C LEU A 270 -4.74 3.68 -4.89
N GLU A 271 -5.77 4.40 -4.46
CA GLU A 271 -6.06 4.65 -3.05
C GLU A 271 -6.25 3.34 -2.28
N TYR A 272 -6.98 2.39 -2.84
CA TYR A 272 -7.18 1.07 -2.25
C TYR A 272 -5.88 0.26 -2.18
N ALA A 273 -5.04 0.28 -3.22
CA ALA A 273 -3.74 -0.40 -3.19
C ALA A 273 -2.83 0.15 -2.08
N ASN A 274 -2.80 1.46 -1.89
CA ASN A 274 -2.03 2.08 -0.80
C ASN A 274 -2.58 1.71 0.58
N SER A 275 -3.91 1.64 0.75
CA SER A 275 -4.48 1.17 2.02
C SER A 275 -4.14 -0.29 2.32
N GLN A 276 -4.08 -1.14 1.29
CA GLN A 276 -3.63 -2.53 1.46
C GLN A 276 -2.14 -2.62 1.84
N LEU A 277 -1.29 -1.77 1.26
CA LEU A 277 0.11 -1.69 1.68
C LEU A 277 0.22 -1.34 3.16
N LEU A 278 -0.53 -0.32 3.60
CA LEU A 278 -0.54 0.13 4.99
C LEU A 278 -0.97 -0.99 5.95
N GLU A 279 -2.01 -1.74 5.62
CA GLU A 279 -2.47 -2.91 6.35
C GLU A 279 -1.39 -4.00 6.44
N PHE A 280 -0.77 -4.39 5.32
CA PHE A 280 0.30 -5.38 5.34
C PHE A 280 1.52 -4.92 6.15
N ARG A 281 1.86 -3.63 6.12
CA ARG A 281 2.92 -3.05 6.97
C ARG A 281 2.58 -3.15 8.45
N HIS A 282 1.33 -2.87 8.81
CA HIS A 282 0.85 -3.03 10.18
C HIS A 282 1.04 -4.47 10.68
N TYR A 283 0.59 -5.46 9.90
CA TYR A 283 0.72 -6.87 10.28
C TYR A 283 2.17 -7.35 10.26
N ASP A 284 3.01 -6.83 9.37
CA ASP A 284 4.44 -7.09 9.39
C ASP A 284 5.10 -6.66 10.70
N GLU A 285 4.79 -5.46 11.18
CA GLU A 285 5.28 -4.96 12.46
C GLU A 285 4.68 -5.73 13.66
N LEU A 286 3.39 -6.04 13.61
CA LEU A 286 2.71 -6.80 14.65
C LEU A 286 3.32 -8.20 14.80
N LEU A 287 3.47 -8.93 13.70
CA LEU A 287 4.10 -10.25 13.67
C LEU A 287 5.56 -10.19 14.15
N THR A 288 6.32 -9.18 13.74
CA THR A 288 7.69 -8.98 14.22
C THR A 288 7.75 -8.87 15.74
N ARG A 289 6.90 -8.02 16.33
CA ARG A 289 6.83 -7.83 17.79
C ARG A 289 6.41 -9.09 18.53
N GLU A 290 5.41 -9.81 18.02
CA GLU A 290 4.93 -11.04 18.65
C GLU A 290 5.99 -12.14 18.55
N LEU A 291 6.63 -12.35 17.41
CA LEU A 291 7.70 -13.31 17.22
C LEU A 291 8.89 -13.00 18.14
N GLN A 292 9.33 -11.75 18.21
CA GLN A 292 10.40 -11.34 19.10
C GLN A 292 10.05 -11.63 20.57
N SER A 293 8.82 -11.34 21.00
CA SER A 293 8.37 -11.61 22.36
C SER A 293 8.36 -13.12 22.70
N VAL A 294 8.09 -13.97 21.71
CA VAL A 294 8.17 -15.43 21.87
C VAL A 294 9.61 -15.91 21.96
N TYR A 295 10.52 -15.41 21.10
CA TYR A 295 11.94 -15.76 21.15
C TYR A 295 12.60 -15.36 22.46
N GLU A 296 12.39 -14.12 22.93
CA GLU A 296 12.91 -13.64 24.22
C GLU A 296 12.42 -14.50 25.40
N PHE A 297 11.18 -14.98 25.32
CA PHE A 297 10.65 -15.88 26.33
C PHE A 297 11.30 -17.27 26.30
N MET A 298 11.55 -17.80 25.11
CA MET A 298 12.21 -19.09 24.95
C MET A 298 13.65 -19.06 25.46
N ASP A 299 14.37 -17.96 25.22
CA ASP A 299 15.76 -17.78 25.67
C ASP A 299 15.88 -17.72 27.22
N GLN A 300 14.86 -17.19 27.90
CA GLN A 300 14.86 -17.07 29.35
C GLN A 300 14.71 -18.41 30.12
N GLY A 301 14.53 -19.53 29.42
CA GLY A 301 14.61 -20.88 29.95
C GLY A 301 13.79 -21.16 31.20
N SER A 302 12.58 -20.61 31.31
CA SER A 302 11.79 -20.66 32.56
C SER A 302 11.13 -22.03 32.77
N ASN A 303 11.72 -22.84 33.66
CA ASN A 303 11.19 -24.11 34.13
C ASN A 303 10.26 -23.88 35.34
N GLY A 304 8.93 -23.91 35.13
CA GLY A 304 7.97 -23.78 36.24
C GLY A 304 6.50 -23.79 35.79
N ILE A 305 5.58 -24.04 36.71
CA ILE A 305 4.14 -24.07 36.43
C ILE A 305 3.64 -22.72 35.92
N TRP A 306 4.17 -21.63 36.43
CA TRP A 306 3.87 -20.27 35.96
C TRP A 306 4.41 -19.95 34.54
N ALA A 307 5.52 -20.58 34.17
CA ALA A 307 6.06 -20.48 32.82
C ALA A 307 5.13 -21.10 31.78
N ARG A 308 4.58 -22.27 32.12
CA ARG A 308 3.62 -23.01 31.28
C ARG A 308 2.36 -22.18 31.00
N TRP A 309 1.85 -21.50 32.02
CA TRP A 309 0.67 -20.63 31.85
C TRP A 309 0.95 -19.43 30.95
N ARG A 310 2.15 -18.85 31.06
CA ARG A 310 2.61 -17.78 30.21
C ARG A 310 2.79 -18.26 28.76
N THR A 311 3.34 -19.46 28.54
CA THR A 311 3.46 -20.07 27.21
C THR A 311 2.11 -20.24 26.53
N ALA A 312 1.12 -20.81 27.25
CA ALA A 312 -0.23 -21.00 26.72
C ALA A 312 -0.90 -19.67 26.36
N ARG A 313 -0.71 -18.62 27.18
CA ARG A 313 -1.28 -17.30 26.93
C ARG A 313 -0.63 -16.63 25.70
N ARG A 314 0.68 -16.79 25.50
CA ARG A 314 1.40 -16.30 24.32
C ARG A 314 1.03 -17.06 23.06
N ALA A 315 0.91 -18.38 23.16
CA ALA A 315 0.44 -19.21 22.05
C ALA A 315 -0.97 -18.77 21.58
N ASN A 316 -1.90 -18.53 22.51
CA ASN A 316 -3.23 -18.02 22.17
C ASN A 316 -3.18 -16.64 21.52
N ARG A 317 -2.33 -15.73 22.00
CA ARG A 317 -2.17 -14.41 21.40
C ARG A 317 -1.63 -14.49 19.99
N LEU A 318 -0.59 -15.30 19.77
CA LEU A 318 -0.02 -15.55 18.44
C LEU A 318 -1.07 -16.15 17.49
N HIS A 319 -1.89 -17.10 18.00
CA HIS A 319 -2.98 -17.68 17.21
C HIS A 319 -4.02 -16.64 16.79
N THR A 320 -4.39 -15.68 17.68
CA THR A 320 -5.31 -14.60 17.32
C THR A 320 -4.74 -13.73 16.21
N VAL A 321 -3.46 -13.34 16.32
CA VAL A 321 -2.79 -12.56 15.26
C VAL A 321 -2.76 -13.30 13.93
N LEU A 322 -2.50 -14.62 13.94
CA LEU A 322 -2.53 -15.45 12.74
C LEU A 322 -3.91 -15.42 12.05
N LEU A 323 -4.99 -15.53 12.84
CA LEU A 323 -6.35 -15.46 12.29
C LEU A 323 -6.66 -14.08 11.68
N ASP A 324 -6.23 -12.99 12.31
CA ASP A 324 -6.43 -11.62 11.81
C ASP A 324 -5.68 -11.42 10.48
N VAL A 325 -4.44 -11.94 10.37
CA VAL A 325 -3.64 -11.87 9.14
C VAL A 325 -4.24 -12.72 8.01
N ASP A 326 -4.75 -13.92 8.32
CA ASP A 326 -5.43 -14.77 7.33
C ASP A 326 -6.67 -14.06 6.76
N GLU A 327 -7.46 -13.41 7.61
CA GLU A 327 -8.64 -12.64 7.18
C GLU A 327 -8.25 -11.49 6.25
N LEU A 328 -7.19 -10.73 6.58
CA LEU A 328 -6.68 -9.66 5.72
C LEU A 328 -6.21 -10.19 4.36
N THR A 329 -5.45 -11.29 4.38
CA THR A 329 -4.92 -11.89 3.16
C THR A 329 -6.07 -12.34 2.24
N GLU A 330 -7.12 -12.92 2.82
CA GLU A 330 -8.33 -13.29 2.08
C GLU A 330 -9.05 -12.06 1.50
N ARG A 331 -9.17 -10.97 2.25
CA ARG A 331 -9.74 -9.70 1.77
C ARG A 331 -8.94 -9.14 0.60
N ALA A 332 -7.62 -9.12 0.69
CA ALA A 332 -6.74 -8.65 -0.38
C ALA A 332 -6.85 -9.51 -1.66
N ASP A 333 -6.90 -10.83 -1.52
CA ASP A 333 -7.07 -11.75 -2.65
C ASP A 333 -8.46 -11.64 -3.28
N ASN A 334 -9.49 -11.40 -2.48
CA ASN A 334 -10.86 -11.23 -2.95
C ASN A 334 -11.08 -9.87 -3.63
N ALA A 335 -10.32 -8.85 -3.29
CA ALA A 335 -10.41 -7.53 -3.94
C ALA A 335 -10.20 -7.64 -5.46
N ILE A 336 -9.25 -8.46 -5.90
CA ILE A 336 -8.99 -8.72 -7.33
C ILE A 336 -10.16 -9.46 -8.00
N LYS A 337 -10.80 -10.37 -7.28
CA LYS A 337 -11.96 -11.13 -7.79
C LYS A 337 -13.22 -10.29 -7.94
N PHE A 338 -13.36 -9.22 -7.16
CA PHE A 338 -14.48 -8.28 -7.24
C PHE A 338 -14.34 -7.23 -8.34
N LEU A 339 -13.15 -7.11 -8.95
CA LEU A 339 -12.97 -6.27 -10.13
C LEU A 339 -13.51 -7.01 -11.36
N SER A 340 -14.77 -6.74 -11.71
CA SER A 340 -15.46 -7.39 -12.82
C SER A 340 -14.92 -7.01 -14.19
N ASP A 341 -14.14 -5.95 -14.27
CA ASP A 341 -13.50 -5.45 -15.47
C ASP A 341 -12.02 -5.88 -15.51
N MET A 342 -11.66 -6.57 -16.60
CA MET A 342 -10.29 -7.02 -16.85
C MET A 342 -9.26 -5.88 -16.83
N PHE A 343 -9.67 -4.67 -17.24
CA PHE A 343 -8.79 -3.51 -17.22
C PHE A 343 -8.50 -3.07 -15.79
N SER A 344 -9.53 -2.92 -14.95
CA SER A 344 -9.40 -2.56 -13.54
C SER A 344 -8.59 -3.61 -12.76
N ALA A 345 -8.79 -4.90 -13.04
CA ALA A 345 -8.01 -5.98 -12.43
C ALA A 345 -6.53 -5.89 -12.82
N ARG A 346 -6.22 -5.59 -14.08
CA ARG A 346 -4.85 -5.39 -14.55
C ARG A 346 -4.22 -4.14 -13.96
N LEU A 347 -4.97 -3.04 -13.88
CA LEU A 347 -4.52 -1.79 -13.27
C LEU A 347 -4.19 -2.01 -11.79
N TYR A 348 -5.07 -2.67 -11.03
CA TYR A 348 -4.80 -3.01 -9.63
C TYR A 348 -3.56 -3.89 -9.47
N LYS A 349 -3.40 -4.92 -10.32
CA LYS A 349 -2.23 -5.81 -10.26
C LYS A 349 -0.92 -5.04 -10.46
N VAL A 350 -0.88 -4.10 -11.41
CA VAL A 350 0.31 -3.26 -11.63
C VAL A 350 0.51 -2.29 -10.47
N ALA A 351 -0.55 -1.67 -9.97
CA ALA A 351 -0.51 -0.80 -8.80
C ALA A 351 0.03 -1.54 -7.57
N ALA A 352 -0.55 -2.69 -7.23
CA ALA A 352 -0.14 -3.50 -6.09
C ALA A 352 1.34 -3.92 -6.17
N SER A 353 1.81 -4.28 -7.38
CA SER A 353 3.22 -4.62 -7.58
C SER A 353 4.15 -3.41 -7.47
N LYS A 354 3.78 -2.25 -8.02
CA LYS A 354 4.66 -1.06 -8.02
C LYS A 354 4.65 -0.31 -6.70
N ILE A 355 3.53 -0.29 -6.00
CA ILE A 355 3.38 0.31 -4.67
C ILE A 355 4.06 -0.56 -3.58
N GLY A 356 4.26 -1.87 -3.83
CA GLY A 356 4.93 -2.77 -2.90
C GLY A 356 3.99 -3.67 -2.09
N VAL A 357 2.69 -3.69 -2.40
CA VAL A 357 1.69 -4.55 -1.73
C VAL A 357 2.09 -6.02 -1.83
N THR A 358 2.54 -6.45 -3.02
CA THR A 358 2.95 -7.85 -3.26
C THR A 358 4.14 -8.23 -2.40
N ASP A 359 5.15 -7.36 -2.29
CA ASP A 359 6.37 -7.62 -1.52
C ASP A 359 6.08 -7.73 -0.03
N TYR A 360 5.27 -6.81 0.52
CA TYR A 360 4.85 -6.87 1.93
C TYR A 360 3.93 -8.04 2.23
N LYS A 361 3.05 -8.42 1.30
CA LYS A 361 2.24 -9.64 1.41
C LYS A 361 3.12 -10.88 1.53
N ASP A 362 4.15 -11.00 0.69
CA ASP A 362 5.07 -12.13 0.73
C ASP A 362 5.89 -12.15 2.04
N LEU A 363 6.30 -10.97 2.53
CA LEU A 363 6.99 -10.83 3.81
C LEU A 363 6.09 -11.25 5.00
N VAL A 364 4.85 -10.80 5.01
CA VAL A 364 3.84 -11.21 6.02
C VAL A 364 3.61 -12.71 5.97
N ASN A 365 3.42 -13.31 4.77
CA ASN A 365 3.23 -14.75 4.60
C ASN A 365 4.41 -15.57 5.15
N GLN A 366 5.66 -15.12 4.94
CA GLN A 366 6.84 -15.76 5.52
C GLN A 366 6.82 -15.73 7.06
N LYS A 367 6.45 -14.58 7.64
CA LYS A 367 6.33 -14.42 9.10
C LYS A 367 5.18 -15.24 9.68
N VAL A 368 4.05 -15.32 8.98
CA VAL A 368 2.91 -16.19 9.33
C VAL A 368 3.38 -17.65 9.41
N HIS A 369 4.09 -18.13 8.40
CA HIS A 369 4.61 -19.51 8.41
C HIS A 369 5.54 -19.76 9.61
N THR A 370 6.46 -18.84 9.89
CA THR A 370 7.33 -18.91 11.07
C THR A 370 6.53 -18.92 12.38
N ALA A 371 5.50 -18.08 12.46
CA ALA A 371 4.63 -17.98 13.63
C ALA A 371 3.80 -19.26 13.85
N GLU A 372 3.31 -19.90 12.76
CA GLU A 372 2.64 -21.19 12.84
C GLU A 372 3.55 -22.30 13.34
N GLU A 373 4.79 -22.36 12.87
CA GLU A 373 5.77 -23.34 13.35
C GLU A 373 6.06 -23.16 14.82
N LEU A 374 6.27 -21.92 15.28
CA LEU A 374 6.47 -21.58 16.68
C LEU A 374 5.23 -21.90 17.54
N TYR A 375 4.04 -21.60 17.04
CA TYR A 375 2.78 -21.97 17.71
C TYR A 375 2.68 -23.47 17.91
N ARG A 376 2.91 -24.28 16.87
CA ARG A 376 2.91 -25.74 16.93
C ARG A 376 3.93 -26.24 17.95
N PHE A 377 5.15 -25.71 17.91
CA PHE A 377 6.19 -26.06 18.87
C PHE A 377 5.78 -25.76 20.33
N MET A 378 5.19 -24.59 20.59
CA MET A 378 4.72 -24.22 21.93
C MET A 378 3.59 -25.14 22.41
N VAL A 379 2.66 -25.50 21.54
CA VAL A 379 1.54 -26.42 21.87
C VAL A 379 2.07 -27.82 22.15
N ASP A 380 2.99 -28.36 21.37
CA ASP A 380 3.59 -29.68 21.57
C ASP A 380 4.38 -29.72 22.88
N GLN A 381 5.17 -28.69 23.18
CA GLN A 381 5.88 -28.58 24.45
C GLN A 381 4.91 -28.52 25.65
N PHE A 382 3.78 -27.87 25.50
CA PHE A 382 2.74 -27.85 26.53
C PHE A 382 2.12 -29.23 26.76
N HIS A 383 1.80 -29.97 25.68
CA HIS A 383 1.24 -31.32 25.76
C HIS A 383 2.22 -32.31 26.37
N GLN A 384 3.48 -32.28 25.97
CA GLN A 384 4.54 -33.11 26.53
C GLN A 384 4.73 -32.86 28.04
N SER A 385 4.67 -31.60 28.44
CA SER A 385 4.75 -31.22 29.86
C SER A 385 3.59 -31.72 30.68
N ARG A 386 2.37 -31.80 30.15
CA ARG A 386 1.19 -32.35 30.85
C ARG A 386 1.32 -33.85 31.02
N ALA A 387 1.79 -34.57 30.02
CA ALA A 387 2.04 -36.02 30.10
C ALA A 387 3.05 -36.32 31.21
N PHE A 388 4.15 -35.59 31.29
CA PHE A 388 5.15 -35.76 32.34
C PHE A 388 4.61 -35.49 33.76
N VAL A 389 3.76 -34.49 33.95
CA VAL A 389 3.13 -34.22 35.25
C VAL A 389 2.18 -35.33 35.64
N LEU A 390 1.41 -35.88 34.70
CA LEU A 390 0.52 -37.03 34.99
C LEU A 390 1.30 -38.26 35.35
N GLU A 391 2.38 -38.58 34.62
CA GLU A 391 3.28 -39.70 34.94
C GLU A 391 3.90 -39.53 36.33
N PHE A 392 4.39 -38.34 36.67
CA PHE A 392 4.95 -38.03 37.98
C PHE A 392 3.92 -38.19 39.12
N LEU A 393 2.66 -37.75 38.86
CA LEU A 393 1.57 -37.87 39.81
C LEU A 393 1.21 -39.35 40.04
N VAL A 394 1.19 -40.16 38.98
CA VAL A 394 1.00 -41.63 39.12
C VAL A 394 2.13 -42.28 39.91
N VAL A 395 3.38 -41.90 39.68
CA VAL A 395 4.53 -42.40 40.46
C VAL A 395 4.41 -42.01 41.93
N ILE A 396 3.96 -40.77 42.27
CA ILE A 396 3.74 -40.35 43.65
C ILE A 396 2.63 -41.21 44.32
N ILE A 397 1.52 -41.46 43.62
CA ILE A 397 0.42 -42.27 44.13
C ILE A 397 0.93 -43.69 44.42
N LEU A 398 1.69 -44.29 43.48
CA LEU A 398 2.27 -45.61 43.70
C LEU A 398 3.24 -45.67 44.88
N ILE A 399 4.04 -44.62 45.10
CA ILE A 399 4.94 -44.54 46.28
C ILE A 399 4.14 -44.44 47.54
N ILE A 400 3.06 -43.67 47.57
CA ILE A 400 2.16 -43.55 48.75
C ILE A 400 1.49 -44.89 49.02
N GLU A 401 0.96 -45.59 48.02
CA GLU A 401 0.37 -46.91 48.17
C GLU A 401 1.38 -47.93 48.71
N LEU A 402 2.59 -47.95 48.15
CA LEU A 402 3.66 -48.79 48.64
C LEU A 402 4.01 -48.50 50.09
N PHE A 403 4.10 -47.25 50.47
CA PHE A 403 4.36 -46.86 51.88
C PHE A 403 3.26 -47.32 52.83
N TRP A 404 1.98 -47.23 52.46
CA TRP A 404 0.86 -47.74 53.22
C TRP A 404 0.87 -49.25 53.33
N LEU A 405 1.24 -49.96 52.30
CA LEU A 405 1.37 -51.41 52.25
C LEU A 405 2.46 -51.90 53.25
N PHE A 406 3.62 -51.25 53.29
CA PHE A 406 4.69 -51.56 54.21
C PHE A 406 4.32 -51.17 55.65
N LYS A 407 3.60 -50.12 55.92
CA LYS A 407 3.16 -49.71 57.22
C LYS A 407 2.03 -50.54 57.75
N GLY A 408 1.18 -51.11 56.88
CA GLY A 408 0.09 -52.02 57.26
C GLY A 408 0.56 -53.50 57.53
N SER A 409 1.77 -53.87 57.12
CA SER A 409 2.37 -55.20 57.26
C SER A 409 3.33 -55.28 58.50
N ALA A 410 3.39 -54.25 59.37
CA ALA A 410 4.14 -54.37 60.61
C ALA A 410 3.37 -55.29 61.60
N PRO A 411 3.92 -56.45 62.00
CA PRO A 411 3.25 -57.38 62.88
C PRO A 411 3.19 -56.75 64.27
N SER A 412 1.97 -56.81 64.89
CA SER A 412 1.68 -56.48 66.26
C SER A 412 2.40 -57.40 67.24
#